data_f24d0b443c2d23bfed7eb87c61d58620
#
_entry.id   f24d0b443c2d23bfed7eb87c61d58620
#
_cell.length_a   1.000
_cell.length_b   1.000
_cell.length_c   1.000
_cell.angle_alpha   90.00
_cell.angle_beta   90.00
_cell.angle_gamma   90.00
#
_symmetry.space_group_name_H-M   'P 1'
#
loop_
_entity.id
_entity.type
_entity.pdbx_description
1 polymer ?
#
loop_
_entity_poly.entity_id
_entity_poly.type
_entity_poly.pdbx_seq_one_letter_code
_entity_poly.pdbx_strand_id
1 'polypeptide(L)'
;KRENKSFIKEIFKNIYDALKDTVELSKNNYVKEILNSLHVIILHNNDTKPGSQYSSNFELFPVRRHFINVTKHSIVPVHRLLSEEEKQAVFQSKNMTIATCPKIHTDDPVNLYYNGKLGNLYEIIRNGKAPYYRTVSHGPKGSQSPFSSQFNTIIKK
;
A
#
# COMPACT_ATOMS: atom_id res chain seq x y z
N LYS A 1 1.79 -25.11 -8.42
CA LYS A 1 2.20 -23.75 -7.95
C LYS A 1 2.60 -22.80 -9.10
N ARG A 2 3.14 -23.30 -10.23
CA ARG A 2 3.51 -22.47 -11.41
C ARG A 2 2.29 -22.10 -12.26
N GLU A 3 1.30 -22.97 -12.40
CA GLU A 3 0.10 -22.75 -13.20
C GLU A 3 -0.77 -21.58 -12.70
N ASN A 4 -0.93 -21.44 -11.38
CA ASN A 4 -1.72 -20.34 -10.79
C ASN A 4 -1.13 -18.93 -11.04
N LYS A 5 0.21 -18.82 -11.20
CA LYS A 5 0.85 -17.54 -11.52
C LYS A 5 0.56 -17.09 -12.96
N SER A 6 0.49 -18.05 -13.87
CA SER A 6 0.14 -17.80 -15.28
C SER A 6 -1.31 -17.33 -15.41
N PHE A 7 -2.22 -18.02 -14.74
CA PHE A 7 -3.66 -17.73 -14.76
C PHE A 7 -4.00 -16.32 -14.25
N ILE A 8 -3.41 -15.90 -13.12
CA ILE A 8 -3.64 -14.55 -12.60
C ILE A 8 -3.10 -13.48 -13.55
N LYS A 9 -1.94 -13.70 -14.16
CA LYS A 9 -1.40 -12.78 -15.17
C LYS A 9 -2.28 -12.68 -16.39
N GLU A 10 -2.89 -13.78 -16.81
CA GLU A 10 -3.79 -13.84 -17.94
C GLU A 10 -5.10 -13.10 -17.65
N ILE A 11 -5.70 -13.28 -16.48
CA ILE A 11 -6.89 -12.51 -16.05
C ILE A 11 -6.58 -11.02 -16.06
N PHE A 12 -5.42 -10.62 -15.50
CA PHE A 12 -5.00 -9.21 -15.51
C PHE A 12 -4.90 -8.65 -16.91
N LYS A 13 -4.24 -9.39 -17.78
CA LYS A 13 -4.08 -8.99 -19.18
C LYS A 13 -5.44 -8.82 -19.83
N ASN A 14 -6.35 -9.78 -19.68
CA ASN A 14 -7.67 -9.75 -20.28
C ASN A 14 -8.51 -8.56 -19.78
N ILE A 15 -8.48 -8.28 -18.46
CA ILE A 15 -9.17 -7.12 -17.87
C ILE A 15 -8.57 -5.81 -18.40
N TYR A 16 -7.24 -5.73 -18.43
CA TYR A 16 -6.54 -4.53 -18.91
C TYR A 16 -6.83 -4.28 -20.40
N ASP A 17 -6.74 -5.31 -21.23
CA ASP A 17 -6.98 -5.21 -22.67
C ASP A 17 -8.45 -4.84 -22.94
N ALA A 18 -9.42 -5.45 -22.24
CA ALA A 18 -10.83 -5.10 -22.36
C ALA A 18 -11.12 -3.63 -21.96
N LEU A 19 -10.50 -3.14 -20.89
CA LEU A 19 -10.64 -1.73 -20.50
C LEU A 19 -10.01 -0.80 -21.52
N LYS A 20 -8.85 -1.14 -22.05
CA LYS A 20 -8.15 -0.38 -23.07
C LYS A 20 -8.97 -0.29 -24.35
N ASP A 21 -9.49 -1.41 -24.84
CA ASP A 21 -10.34 -1.46 -26.01
C ASP A 21 -11.60 -0.60 -25.84
N THR A 22 -12.21 -0.63 -24.65
CA THR A 22 -13.38 0.22 -24.32
C THR A 22 -13.02 1.70 -24.36
N VAL A 23 -11.84 2.09 -23.87
CA VAL A 23 -11.34 3.49 -23.91
C VAL A 23 -11.08 3.93 -25.35
N GLU A 24 -10.45 3.07 -26.16
CA GLU A 24 -10.12 3.38 -27.57
C GLU A 24 -11.37 3.47 -28.46
N LEU A 25 -12.37 2.63 -28.23
CA LEU A 25 -13.65 2.64 -28.94
C LEU A 25 -14.55 3.83 -28.55
N SER A 26 -14.33 4.43 -27.38
CA SER A 26 -15.11 5.57 -26.92
C SER A 26 -14.67 6.86 -27.61
N LYS A 27 -15.55 7.42 -28.43
CA LYS A 27 -15.39 8.76 -29.01
C LYS A 27 -15.67 9.90 -28.02
N ASN A 28 -16.23 9.58 -26.87
CA ASN A 28 -16.62 10.55 -25.85
C ASN A 28 -15.48 10.77 -24.84
N ASN A 29 -14.93 11.96 -24.75
CA ASN A 29 -13.86 12.32 -23.81
C ASN A 29 -14.25 12.10 -22.35
N TYR A 30 -15.53 12.29 -21.99
CA TYR A 30 -16.04 12.06 -20.64
C TYR A 30 -15.93 10.59 -20.22
N VAL A 31 -16.24 9.65 -21.11
CA VAL A 31 -16.07 8.21 -20.84
C VAL A 31 -14.60 7.84 -20.67
N LYS A 32 -13.71 8.48 -21.46
CA LYS A 32 -12.25 8.28 -21.29
C LYS A 32 -11.75 8.77 -19.95
N GLU A 33 -12.23 9.93 -19.48
CA GLU A 33 -11.89 10.44 -18.13
C GLU A 33 -12.33 9.50 -17.02
N ILE A 34 -13.57 8.99 -17.07
CA ILE A 34 -14.09 8.03 -16.10
C ILE A 34 -13.23 6.75 -16.09
N LEU A 35 -12.91 6.20 -17.26
CA LEU A 35 -12.11 4.97 -17.34
C LEU A 35 -10.66 5.19 -16.87
N ASN A 36 -10.09 6.37 -17.09
CA ASN A 36 -8.76 6.71 -16.58
C ASN A 36 -8.75 6.92 -15.06
N SER A 37 -9.86 7.32 -14.46
CA SER A 37 -10.03 7.44 -13.02
C SER A 37 -10.41 6.12 -12.33
N LEU A 38 -10.76 5.09 -13.11
CA LEU A 38 -11.14 3.79 -12.57
C LEU A 38 -9.98 3.15 -11.81
N HIS A 39 -10.22 2.77 -10.56
CA HIS A 39 -9.27 2.04 -9.73
C HIS A 39 -9.78 0.63 -9.49
N VAL A 40 -9.01 -0.38 -9.91
CA VAL A 40 -9.39 -1.79 -9.83
C VAL A 40 -8.60 -2.47 -8.70
N ILE A 41 -9.31 -2.98 -7.72
CA ILE A 41 -8.73 -3.74 -6.62
C ILE A 41 -9.05 -5.22 -6.81
N ILE A 42 -8.03 -6.06 -6.89
CA ILE A 42 -8.17 -7.51 -7.05
C ILE A 42 -7.71 -8.21 -5.77
N LEU A 43 -8.64 -8.91 -5.14
CA LEU A 43 -8.35 -9.76 -4.00
C LEU A 43 -7.92 -11.15 -4.49
N HIS A 44 -6.76 -11.63 -4.05
CA HIS A 44 -6.24 -12.93 -4.46
C HIS A 44 -5.70 -13.73 -3.27
N ASN A 45 -5.72 -15.05 -3.39
CA ASN A 45 -5.26 -15.95 -2.33
C ASN A 45 -3.76 -16.32 -2.41
N ASN A 46 -3.04 -15.81 -3.39
CA ASN A 46 -1.63 -16.13 -3.63
C ASN A 46 -0.73 -14.91 -3.37
N ASP A 47 0.54 -15.14 -3.01
CA ASP A 47 1.56 -14.08 -2.82
C ASP A 47 2.15 -13.59 -4.15
N THR A 48 1.36 -13.52 -5.22
CA THR A 48 1.79 -13.05 -6.52
C THR A 48 1.74 -11.54 -6.59
N LYS A 49 2.85 -10.90 -6.97
CA LYS A 49 2.87 -9.47 -7.29
C LYS A 49 2.54 -9.28 -8.76
N PRO A 50 1.77 -8.24 -9.15
CA PRO A 50 1.58 -7.90 -10.55
C PRO A 50 2.93 -7.61 -11.19
N GLY A 51 3.05 -7.88 -12.48
CA GLY A 51 4.19 -7.40 -13.25
C GLY A 51 4.16 -5.86 -13.32
N SER A 52 5.33 -5.24 -13.41
CA SER A 52 5.48 -3.77 -13.49
C SER A 52 4.83 -3.12 -14.73
N GLN A 53 4.33 -3.93 -15.65
CA GLN A 53 3.68 -3.51 -16.89
C GLN A 53 2.20 -3.10 -16.72
N TYR A 54 1.61 -3.34 -15.54
CA TYR A 54 0.22 -2.97 -15.29
C TYR A 54 0.12 -1.55 -14.74
N SER A 55 -0.90 -0.83 -15.20
CA SER A 55 -1.20 0.55 -14.82
C SER A 55 -1.24 0.73 -13.31
N SER A 56 -0.92 1.95 -12.86
CA SER A 56 -1.08 2.39 -11.47
C SER A 56 -2.51 2.26 -10.92
N ASN A 57 -3.47 2.02 -11.80
CA ASN A 57 -4.89 1.88 -11.46
C ASN A 57 -5.29 0.48 -11.01
N PHE A 58 -4.36 -0.48 -11.02
CA PHE A 58 -4.62 -1.85 -10.57
C PHE A 58 -3.86 -2.13 -9.26
N GLU A 59 -4.58 -2.50 -8.23
CA GLU A 59 -4.00 -2.95 -6.97
C GLU A 59 -4.33 -4.42 -6.69
N LEU A 60 -3.32 -5.18 -6.29
CA LEU A 60 -3.44 -6.57 -5.87
C LEU A 60 -3.30 -6.69 -4.37
N PHE A 61 -4.34 -7.20 -3.73
CA PHE A 61 -4.33 -7.45 -2.31
C PHE A 61 -4.46 -8.95 -2.00
N PRO A 62 -3.47 -9.55 -1.32
CA PRO A 62 -3.62 -10.90 -0.78
C PRO A 62 -4.73 -10.92 0.27
N VAL A 63 -5.78 -11.73 0.07
CA VAL A 63 -6.93 -11.85 0.99
C VAL A 63 -6.48 -12.09 2.44
N ARG A 64 -5.41 -12.85 2.63
CA ARG A 64 -4.83 -13.12 3.96
C ARG A 64 -4.47 -11.87 4.76
N ARG A 65 -4.12 -10.76 4.10
CA ARG A 65 -3.76 -9.50 4.78
C ARG A 65 -4.99 -8.76 5.33
N HIS A 66 -6.20 -9.15 4.91
CA HIS A 66 -7.44 -8.49 5.30
C HIS A 66 -8.24 -9.22 6.40
N PHE A 67 -7.82 -10.44 6.79
CA PHE A 67 -8.49 -11.19 7.85
C PHE A 67 -8.36 -10.53 9.23
N ILE A 68 -7.33 -9.73 9.44
CA ILE A 68 -7.08 -9.06 10.72
C ILE A 68 -6.92 -7.56 10.47
N ASN A 69 -7.75 -6.77 11.15
CA ASN A 69 -7.53 -5.32 11.17
C ASN A 69 -6.37 -5.01 12.11
N VAL A 70 -5.19 -4.78 11.54
CA VAL A 70 -3.94 -4.55 12.27
C VAL A 70 -4.03 -3.32 13.17
N THR A 71 -4.79 -2.30 12.78
CA THR A 71 -4.92 -1.04 13.55
C THR A 71 -5.71 -1.22 14.84
N LYS A 72 -6.51 -2.29 14.95
CA LYS A 72 -7.28 -2.62 16.17
C LYS A 72 -6.55 -3.58 17.10
N HIS A 73 -5.36 -4.04 16.73
CA HIS A 73 -4.60 -4.95 17.56
C HIS A 73 -3.98 -4.22 18.76
N SER A 74 -4.10 -4.78 19.97
CA SER A 74 -3.67 -4.15 21.22
C SER A 74 -2.19 -3.74 21.29
N ILE A 75 -1.32 -4.44 20.55
CA ILE A 75 0.12 -4.15 20.49
C ILE A 75 0.43 -3.02 19.50
N VAL A 76 -0.47 -2.75 18.54
CA VAL A 76 -0.25 -1.72 17.52
C VAL A 76 -0.69 -0.37 18.07
N PRO A 77 0.23 0.59 18.22
CA PRO A 77 -0.11 1.92 18.69
C PRO A 77 -0.98 2.66 17.66
N VAL A 78 -1.67 3.69 18.12
CA VAL A 78 -2.46 4.55 17.25
C VAL A 78 -1.52 5.28 16.28
N HIS A 79 -1.81 5.19 14.99
CA HIS A 79 -1.13 5.90 13.94
C HIS A 79 -2.05 6.98 13.37
N ARG A 80 -1.56 8.18 13.22
CA ARG A 80 -2.26 9.29 12.58
C ARG A 80 -1.44 9.78 11.39
N LEU A 81 -2.03 9.79 10.22
CA LEU A 81 -1.42 10.36 9.03
C LEU A 81 -1.54 11.89 9.13
N LEU A 82 -0.42 12.60 9.07
CA LEU A 82 -0.36 14.06 9.18
C LEU A 82 -0.61 14.72 7.82
N SER A 83 -1.23 15.89 7.85
CA SER A 83 -1.30 16.77 6.68
C SER A 83 0.09 17.31 6.31
N GLU A 84 0.21 17.93 5.14
CA GLU A 84 1.49 18.48 4.71
C GLU A 84 1.93 19.65 5.61
N GLU A 85 0.96 20.47 6.06
CA GLU A 85 1.21 21.59 6.98
C GLU A 85 1.67 21.08 8.35
N GLU A 86 0.99 20.08 8.91
CA GLU A 86 1.37 19.46 10.18
C GLU A 86 2.76 18.83 10.10
N LYS A 87 3.08 18.16 9.00
CA LYS A 87 4.38 17.56 8.75
C LYS A 87 5.49 18.61 8.75
N GLN A 88 5.29 19.74 8.07
CA GLN A 88 6.26 20.85 8.05
C GLN A 88 6.46 21.43 9.44
N ALA A 89 5.40 21.65 10.20
CA ALA A 89 5.47 22.12 11.58
C ALA A 89 6.26 21.16 12.49
N VAL A 90 6.04 19.85 12.35
CA VAL A 90 6.79 18.82 13.09
C VAL A 90 8.27 18.83 12.70
N PHE A 91 8.59 18.90 11.42
CA PHE A 91 9.98 18.91 10.96
C PHE A 91 10.74 20.14 11.47
N GLN A 92 10.11 21.31 11.46
CA GLN A 92 10.68 22.53 12.02
C GLN A 92 10.88 22.44 13.55
N SER A 93 9.83 22.04 14.30
CA SER A 93 9.87 22.00 15.76
C SER A 93 10.84 20.94 16.30
N LYS A 94 11.06 19.85 15.57
CA LYS A 94 11.95 18.75 15.97
C LYS A 94 13.32 18.79 15.29
N ASN A 95 13.57 19.79 14.46
CA ASN A 95 14.79 19.90 13.65
C ASN A 95 15.08 18.61 12.87
N MET A 96 14.04 18.04 12.24
CA MET A 96 14.08 16.78 11.50
C MET A 96 13.92 17.02 10.01
N THR A 97 14.43 16.09 9.22
CA THR A 97 14.23 16.04 7.77
C THR A 97 13.66 14.69 7.36
N ILE A 98 13.20 14.59 6.12
CA ILE A 98 12.78 13.30 5.57
C ILE A 98 13.91 12.27 5.66
N ALA A 99 15.17 12.67 5.50
CA ALA A 99 16.31 11.78 5.55
C ALA A 99 16.57 11.23 6.96
N THR A 100 16.53 12.10 7.98
CA THR A 100 16.83 11.77 9.38
C THR A 100 15.67 11.12 10.11
N CYS A 101 14.42 11.32 9.64
CA CYS A 101 13.25 10.73 10.25
C CYS A 101 13.24 9.20 10.09
N PRO A 102 12.92 8.44 11.15
CA PRO A 102 12.70 6.99 11.05
C PRO A 102 11.67 6.63 9.97
N LYS A 103 11.81 5.45 9.38
CA LYS A 103 11.02 5.04 8.22
C LYS A 103 9.94 4.03 8.58
N ILE A 104 8.83 4.09 7.85
CA ILE A 104 7.83 3.04 7.73
C ILE A 104 7.78 2.61 6.26
N HIS A 105 7.66 1.32 5.99
CA HIS A 105 7.67 0.80 4.62
C HIS A 105 6.33 1.05 3.92
N THR A 106 6.36 1.25 2.61
CA THR A 106 5.15 1.37 1.79
C THR A 106 4.24 0.15 1.89
N ASP A 107 4.82 -1.04 2.09
CA ASP A 107 4.09 -2.32 2.22
C ASP A 107 3.80 -2.71 3.68
N ASP A 108 4.07 -1.83 4.66
CA ASP A 108 3.66 -2.02 6.05
C ASP A 108 2.13 -2.10 6.14
N PRO A 109 1.57 -3.09 6.86
CA PRO A 109 0.12 -3.25 6.97
C PRO A 109 -0.62 -2.01 7.48
N VAL A 110 -0.01 -1.25 8.39
CA VAL A 110 -0.60 0.01 8.88
C VAL A 110 -0.59 1.07 7.78
N ASN A 111 0.52 1.17 7.02
CA ASN A 111 0.60 2.11 5.91
C ASN A 111 -0.40 1.75 4.79
N LEU A 112 -0.57 0.47 4.50
CA LEU A 112 -1.58 0.00 3.53
C LEU A 112 -3.00 0.34 3.97
N TYR A 113 -3.31 0.22 5.27
CA TYR A 113 -4.62 0.57 5.81
C TYR A 113 -4.95 2.05 5.64
N TYR A 114 -3.98 2.94 5.89
CA TYR A 114 -4.16 4.40 5.76
C TYR A 114 -3.85 4.94 4.35
N ASN A 115 -3.44 4.10 3.41
CA ASN A 115 -3.05 4.48 2.05
C ASN A 115 -1.99 5.60 2.02
N GLY A 116 -1.03 5.55 2.96
CA GLY A 116 0.04 6.54 3.04
C GLY A 116 0.97 6.48 1.83
N LYS A 117 1.23 7.63 1.24
CA LYS A 117 2.09 7.78 0.06
C LYS A 117 3.53 8.06 0.48
N LEU A 118 4.48 7.83 -0.44
CA LEU A 118 5.89 8.15 -0.22
C LEU A 118 6.07 9.58 0.29
N GLY A 119 6.87 9.74 1.34
CA GLY A 119 7.14 11.03 1.97
C GLY A 119 6.08 11.50 2.96
N ASN A 120 4.93 10.83 3.08
CA ASN A 120 3.98 11.14 4.14
C ASN A 120 4.59 10.88 5.52
N LEU A 121 4.08 11.57 6.54
CA LEU A 121 4.52 11.48 7.92
C LEU A 121 3.41 10.90 8.80
N TYR A 122 3.74 9.86 9.56
CA TYR A 122 2.90 9.32 10.61
C TYR A 122 3.33 9.85 11.98
N GLU A 123 2.36 10.27 12.77
CA GLU A 123 2.47 10.41 14.20
C GLU A 123 2.00 9.12 14.87
N ILE A 124 2.83 8.56 15.75
CA ILE A 124 2.56 7.31 16.47
C ILE A 124 2.39 7.61 17.93
N ILE A 125 1.17 7.42 18.42
CA ILE A 125 0.76 7.77 19.78
C ILE A 125 0.81 6.50 20.63
N ARG A 126 1.62 6.54 21.70
CA ARG A 126 1.72 5.48 22.71
C ARG A 126 1.31 6.02 24.05
N ASN A 127 0.51 5.27 24.80
CA ASN A 127 0.03 5.69 26.12
C ASN A 127 1.19 6.08 27.03
N GLY A 128 1.13 7.29 27.60
CA GLY A 128 2.10 7.81 28.56
C GLY A 128 3.48 8.16 27.99
N LYS A 129 3.65 8.19 26.67
CA LYS A 129 4.93 8.54 26.00
C LYS A 129 4.75 9.68 25.01
N ALA A 130 5.85 10.41 24.78
CA ALA A 130 5.89 11.42 23.72
C ALA A 130 5.57 10.79 22.33
N PRO A 131 4.91 11.53 21.43
CA PRO A 131 4.65 11.08 20.08
C PRO A 131 5.94 10.71 19.33
N TYR A 132 5.87 9.65 18.57
CA TYR A 132 6.95 9.16 17.72
C TYR A 132 6.58 9.34 16.26
N TYR A 133 7.54 9.66 15.40
CA TYR A 133 7.28 9.99 14.00
C TYR A 133 7.97 9.02 13.05
N ARG A 134 7.31 8.68 11.94
CA ARG A 134 7.88 7.88 10.85
C ARG A 134 7.45 8.41 9.50
N THR A 135 8.40 8.53 8.57
CA THR A 135 8.11 8.85 7.16
C THR A 135 7.96 7.60 6.33
N VAL A 136 7.03 7.63 5.38
CA VAL A 136 6.81 6.53 4.42
C VAL A 136 7.96 6.50 3.42
N SER A 137 8.58 5.34 3.27
CA SER A 137 9.67 5.12 2.30
C SER A 137 9.60 3.73 1.69
N HIS A 138 10.21 3.58 0.51
CA HIS A 138 10.50 2.24 0.01
C HIS A 138 11.45 1.51 0.96
N GLY A 139 11.22 0.21 1.16
CA GLY A 139 12.19 -0.65 1.83
C GLY A 139 13.50 -0.74 1.02
N PRO A 140 14.62 -1.11 1.66
CA PRO A 140 15.85 -1.44 0.94
C PRO A 140 15.53 -2.49 -0.13
N LYS A 141 16.13 -2.33 -1.32
CA LYS A 141 15.94 -3.27 -2.43
C LYS A 141 16.28 -4.69 -1.95
N GLY A 142 15.30 -5.59 -1.99
CA GLY A 142 15.43 -6.98 -1.52
C GLY A 142 14.97 -7.27 -0.10
N SER A 143 14.64 -6.28 0.73
CA SER A 143 14.01 -6.54 2.03
C SER A 143 12.53 -6.88 1.84
N GLN A 144 12.17 -8.13 2.14
CA GLN A 144 10.78 -8.42 2.45
C GLN A 144 10.45 -7.69 3.75
N SER A 145 9.25 -7.07 3.81
CA SER A 145 8.76 -6.49 5.06
C SER A 145 8.90 -7.52 6.19
N PRO A 146 9.47 -7.15 7.35
CA PRO A 146 9.58 -8.08 8.49
C PRO A 146 8.23 -8.69 8.88
N PHE A 147 7.12 -8.01 8.60
CA PHE A 147 5.78 -8.52 8.82
C PHE A 147 5.37 -9.64 7.87
N SER A 148 5.87 -9.72 6.65
CA SER A 148 5.52 -10.79 5.71
C SER A 148 6.04 -12.16 6.18
N SER A 149 7.15 -12.21 6.89
CA SER A 149 7.72 -13.45 7.45
C SER A 149 7.01 -13.89 8.72
N GLN A 150 6.61 -12.97 9.60
CA GLN A 150 5.92 -13.29 10.86
C GLN A 150 4.48 -13.78 10.63
N PHE A 151 3.74 -13.14 9.71
CA PHE A 151 2.39 -13.60 9.36
C PHE A 151 2.37 -15.01 8.77
N ASN A 152 3.38 -15.39 8.01
CA ASN A 152 3.51 -16.75 7.48
C ASN A 152 3.73 -17.81 8.58
N THR A 153 4.24 -17.42 9.75
CA THR A 153 4.47 -18.31 10.90
C THR A 153 3.22 -18.50 11.74
N ILE A 154 2.38 -17.47 11.86
CA ILE A 154 1.15 -17.51 12.67
C ILE A 154 0.04 -18.34 11.99
N ILE A 155 -0.02 -18.35 10.65
CA ILE A 155 -1.06 -19.05 9.89
C ILE A 155 -0.69 -20.55 9.65
N LYS A 156 0.52 -20.97 9.94
CA LYS A 156 0.96 -22.37 9.82
C LYS A 156 0.74 -23.23 11.08
N LYS A 157 0.18 -22.64 12.12
CA LYS A 157 -0.32 -23.36 13.30
C LYS A 157 -1.84 -23.43 13.25
#